data_d68b97f232095c270de8791def8fb0ed
#
_entry.id   d68b97f232095c270de8791def8fb0ed
#
_cell.length_a   1.000
_cell.length_b   1.000
_cell.length_c   1.000
_cell.angle_alpha   90.00
_cell.angle_beta   90.00
_cell.angle_gamma   90.00
#
_symmetry.space_group_name_H-M   'P 1'
#
loop_
_entity.id
_entity.type
_entity.pdbx_description
1 polymer ?
#
loop_
_entity_poly.entity_id
_entity_poly.type
_entity_poly.pdbx_seq_one_letter_code
_entity_poly.pdbx_strand_id
1 'polypeptide(L)'
;MRAKLALLISLCVVLPGCLDDVNDAVNPEQELFDDNTFVNEDEHIKLTWTIESASTIRIDLDRQEGPNIDLYTMTELNYEKYEECDSFVYLADLSDPNTAASNLEATIDAGTYVTVIDNTDCGEAQPPGGLITDDNDRVRVDYRITAQ
;
A
#
# COMPACT_ATOMS: atom_id res chain seq x y z
N MET A 1 -20.60 71.48 9.39
CA MET A 1 -20.88 70.05 9.17
C MET A 1 -19.56 69.31 9.26
N ARG A 2 -19.33 68.51 10.29
CA ARG A 2 -18.07 67.73 10.50
C ARG A 2 -18.42 66.27 10.25
N ALA A 3 -17.93 65.71 9.11
CA ALA A 3 -18.07 64.30 8.81
C ALA A 3 -17.02 63.52 9.65
N LYS A 4 -17.50 62.59 10.46
CA LYS A 4 -16.71 61.62 11.21
C LYS A 4 -16.49 60.40 10.31
N LEU A 5 -15.22 60.23 9.86
CA LEU A 5 -14.76 59.04 9.15
C LEU A 5 -14.55 57.92 10.19
N ALA A 6 -15.41 56.89 10.17
CA ALA A 6 -15.21 55.70 10.99
C ALA A 6 -14.32 54.72 10.25
N LEU A 7 -13.08 54.54 10.75
CA LEU A 7 -12.14 53.55 10.24
C LEU A 7 -12.46 52.18 10.85
N LEU A 8 -13.04 51.28 10.04
CA LEU A 8 -13.30 49.86 10.41
C LEU A 8 -11.98 49.10 10.21
N ILE A 9 -11.28 48.84 11.31
CA ILE A 9 -10.12 47.93 11.31
C ILE A 9 -10.68 46.49 11.40
N SER A 10 -10.67 45.78 10.28
CA SER A 10 -10.93 44.36 10.23
C SER A 10 -9.74 43.58 10.79
N LEU A 11 -9.88 43.07 12.00
CA LEU A 11 -8.90 42.19 12.64
C LEU A 11 -9.00 40.82 12.06
N CYS A 12 -8.14 40.48 11.07
CA CYS A 12 -7.95 39.09 10.61
C CYS A 12 -7.26 38.31 11.72
N VAL A 13 -8.03 37.55 12.48
CA VAL A 13 -7.51 36.51 13.38
C VAL A 13 -7.05 35.33 12.52
N VAL A 14 -5.76 35.26 12.27
CA VAL A 14 -5.14 34.06 11.69
C VAL A 14 -5.07 33.04 12.83
N LEU A 15 -5.95 32.05 12.80
CA LEU A 15 -5.88 30.87 13.68
C LEU A 15 -4.78 29.95 13.15
N PRO A 16 -3.72 29.67 13.91
CA PRO A 16 -2.77 28.63 13.57
C PRO A 16 -3.42 27.28 13.94
N GLY A 17 -3.81 26.47 12.98
CA GLY A 17 -4.29 25.14 13.31
C GLY A 17 -5.07 24.36 12.27
N CYS A 18 -5.11 24.74 10.98
CA CYS A 18 -5.84 23.95 9.97
C CYS A 18 -5.11 23.94 8.63
N LEU A 19 -3.81 23.59 8.61
CA LEU A 19 -3.10 23.41 7.34
C LEU A 19 -3.11 21.97 6.89
N ASP A 20 -3.25 21.00 7.80
CA ASP A 20 -3.32 19.57 7.44
C ASP A 20 -4.65 19.23 6.71
N ASP A 21 -5.78 19.77 7.19
CA ASP A 21 -7.10 19.54 6.55
C ASP A 21 -7.23 20.14 5.14
N VAL A 22 -6.42 21.16 4.81
CA VAL A 22 -6.46 21.80 3.49
C VAL A 22 -5.74 20.96 2.43
N ASN A 23 -4.71 20.20 2.83
CA ASN A 23 -3.98 19.35 1.92
C ASN A 23 -4.83 18.15 1.47
N ASP A 24 -5.56 17.54 2.39
CA ASP A 24 -6.50 16.44 2.11
C ASP A 24 -7.66 16.89 1.21
N ALA A 25 -8.11 18.15 1.34
CA ALA A 25 -9.15 18.71 0.49
C ALA A 25 -8.69 19.03 -0.94
N VAL A 26 -7.37 19.20 -1.14
CA VAL A 26 -6.76 19.52 -2.46
C VAL A 26 -6.31 18.25 -3.19
N ASN A 27 -5.91 17.21 -2.45
CA ASN A 27 -5.48 15.92 -2.99
C ASN A 27 -6.07 14.80 -2.12
N PRO A 28 -7.37 14.43 -2.32
CA PRO A 28 -8.01 13.41 -1.52
C PRO A 28 -7.34 12.06 -1.75
N GLU A 29 -7.21 11.27 -0.69
CA GLU A 29 -6.75 9.89 -0.78
C GLU A 29 -7.66 9.11 -1.73
N GLN A 30 -7.06 8.41 -2.68
CA GLN A 30 -7.72 7.53 -3.62
C GLN A 30 -7.49 6.08 -3.20
N GLU A 31 -8.56 5.34 -3.02
CA GLU A 31 -8.49 3.89 -2.82
C GLU A 31 -8.19 3.20 -4.15
N LEU A 32 -7.12 2.41 -4.19
CA LEU A 32 -6.73 1.60 -5.33
C LEU A 32 -7.27 0.18 -5.19
N PHE A 33 -7.13 -0.40 -4.00
CA PHE A 33 -7.62 -1.73 -3.65
C PHE A 33 -8.06 -1.77 -2.19
N ASP A 34 -9.10 -2.55 -1.92
CA ASP A 34 -9.58 -2.89 -0.58
C ASP A 34 -10.34 -4.23 -0.69
N ASP A 35 -9.79 -5.30 -0.10
CA ASP A 35 -10.39 -6.64 -0.17
C ASP A 35 -9.98 -7.52 1.02
N ASN A 36 -10.80 -8.55 1.26
CA ASN A 36 -10.54 -9.62 2.23
C ASN A 36 -10.72 -10.97 1.51
N THR A 37 -9.63 -11.69 1.30
CA THR A 37 -9.63 -12.88 0.45
C THR A 37 -8.67 -13.95 0.94
N PHE A 38 -8.69 -15.12 0.28
CA PHE A 38 -7.76 -16.21 0.51
C PHE A 38 -6.70 -16.24 -0.58
N VAL A 39 -5.45 -16.51 -0.17
CA VAL A 39 -4.34 -16.88 -1.05
C VAL A 39 -4.04 -18.34 -0.76
N ASN A 40 -4.24 -19.22 -1.74
CA ASN A 40 -3.91 -20.63 -1.56
C ASN A 40 -2.40 -20.84 -1.55
N GLU A 41 -1.95 -21.98 -1.04
CA GLU A 41 -0.55 -22.39 -1.19
C GLU A 41 -0.18 -22.45 -2.68
N ASP A 42 1.06 -22.09 -3.01
CA ASP A 42 1.58 -21.97 -4.37
C ASP A 42 0.86 -20.94 -5.27
N GLU A 43 0.07 -20.05 -4.67
CA GLU A 43 -0.60 -18.96 -5.38
C GLU A 43 -0.16 -17.60 -4.83
N HIS A 44 -0.34 -16.58 -5.66
CA HIS A 44 -0.20 -15.19 -5.26
C HIS A 44 -1.33 -14.32 -5.82
N ILE A 45 -1.57 -13.18 -5.18
CA ILE A 45 -2.44 -12.13 -5.70
C ILE A 45 -1.57 -11.09 -6.38
N LYS A 46 -1.90 -10.77 -7.64
CA LYS A 46 -1.28 -9.69 -8.41
C LYS A 46 -2.20 -8.47 -8.44
N LEU A 47 -1.72 -7.35 -7.92
CA LEU A 47 -2.41 -6.07 -7.93
C LEU A 47 -1.61 -5.08 -8.78
N THR A 48 -2.08 -4.78 -9.99
CA THR A 48 -1.43 -3.82 -10.89
C THR A 48 -2.10 -2.46 -10.80
N TRP A 49 -1.32 -1.41 -10.58
CA TRP A 49 -1.81 -0.04 -10.45
C TRP A 49 -0.84 0.97 -11.08
N THR A 50 -1.39 2.12 -11.49
CA THR A 50 -0.66 3.19 -12.16
C THR A 50 -0.93 4.52 -11.47
N ILE A 51 0.13 5.30 -11.24
CA ILE A 51 0.04 6.68 -10.77
C ILE A 51 0.64 7.63 -11.83
N GLU A 52 -0.03 8.75 -12.07
CA GLU A 52 0.34 9.71 -13.13
C GLU A 52 1.32 10.78 -12.67
N SER A 53 1.47 10.99 -11.37
CA SER A 53 2.39 11.93 -10.73
C SER A 53 2.96 11.33 -9.46
N ALA A 54 4.03 11.91 -8.92
CA ALA A 54 4.56 11.49 -7.62
C ALA A 54 3.46 11.53 -6.56
N SER A 55 3.29 10.41 -5.85
CA SER A 55 2.21 10.20 -4.89
C SER A 55 2.69 9.42 -3.68
N THR A 56 2.07 9.67 -2.55
CA THR A 56 2.27 8.85 -1.35
C THR A 56 1.36 7.64 -1.42
N ILE A 57 1.97 6.46 -1.41
CA ILE A 57 1.27 5.18 -1.39
C ILE A 57 1.27 4.66 0.04
N ARG A 58 0.10 4.18 0.48
CA ARG A 58 -0.05 3.43 1.73
C ARG A 58 -0.53 2.03 1.43
N ILE A 59 0.06 1.05 2.10
CA ILE A 59 -0.31 -0.36 2.01
C ILE A 59 -0.51 -0.87 3.42
N ASP A 60 -1.75 -1.25 3.72
CA ASP A 60 -2.12 -1.97 4.92
C ASP A 60 -2.38 -3.43 4.55
N LEU A 61 -1.81 -4.37 5.30
CA LEU A 61 -2.06 -5.80 5.18
C LEU A 61 -2.19 -6.40 6.57
N ASP A 62 -3.19 -7.23 6.78
CA ASP A 62 -3.38 -8.01 8.00
C ASP A 62 -3.75 -9.45 7.67
N ARG A 63 -2.92 -10.38 8.11
CA ARG A 63 -3.16 -11.81 7.99
C ARG A 63 -4.14 -12.28 9.06
N GLN A 64 -5.31 -12.71 8.63
CA GLN A 64 -6.38 -13.18 9.52
C GLN A 64 -6.23 -14.66 9.90
N GLU A 65 -5.71 -15.50 8.98
CA GLU A 65 -5.54 -16.94 9.16
C GLU A 65 -4.33 -17.43 8.35
N GLY A 66 -3.71 -18.54 8.74
CA GLY A 66 -2.65 -19.22 8.00
C GLY A 66 -1.22 -18.81 8.41
N PRO A 67 -0.20 -19.24 7.67
CA PRO A 67 1.20 -18.88 7.89
C PRO A 67 1.49 -17.40 7.54
N ASN A 68 2.73 -16.97 7.78
CA ASN A 68 3.19 -15.68 7.25
C ASN A 68 3.17 -15.67 5.73
N ILE A 69 3.11 -14.48 5.17
CA ILE A 69 2.99 -14.25 3.75
C ILE A 69 4.01 -13.19 3.33
N ASP A 70 4.38 -13.16 2.06
CA ASP A 70 5.22 -12.10 1.53
C ASP A 70 4.38 -10.99 0.89
N LEU A 71 4.79 -9.75 1.14
CA LEU A 71 4.26 -8.57 0.49
C LEU A 71 5.38 -7.88 -0.28
N TYR A 72 5.26 -7.86 -1.60
CA TYR A 72 6.23 -7.22 -2.48
C TYR A 72 5.56 -6.17 -3.37
N THR A 73 6.18 -4.98 -3.49
CA THR A 73 5.81 -3.98 -4.49
C THR A 73 6.99 -3.74 -5.41
N MET A 74 6.77 -3.81 -6.72
CA MET A 74 7.82 -3.75 -7.72
C MET A 74 7.34 -3.15 -9.04
N THR A 75 8.24 -2.91 -9.98
CA THR A 75 7.90 -2.57 -11.36
C THR A 75 7.43 -3.81 -12.13
N GLU A 76 6.68 -3.62 -13.22
CA GLU A 76 6.24 -4.73 -14.09
C GLU A 76 7.42 -5.61 -14.57
N LEU A 77 8.56 -5.00 -14.90
CA LEU A 77 9.75 -5.75 -15.34
C LEU A 77 10.31 -6.67 -14.25
N ASN A 78 10.23 -6.27 -12.99
CA ASN A 78 10.65 -7.12 -11.88
C ASN A 78 9.59 -8.17 -11.54
N TYR A 79 8.31 -7.87 -11.78
CA TYR A 79 7.24 -8.86 -11.64
C TYR A 79 7.40 -10.02 -12.63
N GLU A 80 7.82 -9.77 -13.88
CA GLU A 80 8.12 -10.84 -14.85
C GLU A 80 9.21 -11.79 -14.33
N LYS A 81 10.23 -11.27 -13.65
CA LYS A 81 11.27 -12.11 -13.01
C LYS A 81 10.75 -12.87 -11.80
N TYR A 82 9.92 -12.20 -10.98
CA TYR A 82 9.25 -12.84 -9.84
C TYR A 82 8.41 -14.05 -10.29
N GLU A 83 7.63 -13.94 -11.38
CA GLU A 83 6.83 -15.05 -11.93
C GLU A 83 7.69 -16.25 -12.34
N GLU A 84 8.96 -16.03 -12.72
CA GLU A 84 9.92 -17.08 -13.04
C GLU A 84 10.67 -17.59 -11.80
N CYS A 85 10.35 -17.12 -10.59
CA CYS A 85 11.11 -17.32 -9.36
C CYS A 85 12.61 -16.98 -9.52
N ASP A 86 12.93 -16.01 -10.39
CA ASP A 86 14.27 -15.49 -10.59
C ASP A 86 14.55 -14.31 -9.65
N SER A 87 15.78 -13.86 -9.61
CA SER A 87 16.19 -12.72 -8.78
C SER A 87 15.52 -11.43 -9.25
N PHE A 88 14.70 -10.81 -8.41
CA PHE A 88 13.96 -9.57 -8.67
C PHE A 88 14.31 -8.47 -7.67
N VAL A 89 13.95 -7.24 -8.01
CA VAL A 89 14.13 -6.06 -7.15
C VAL A 89 12.76 -5.48 -6.81
N TYR A 90 12.54 -5.22 -5.55
CA TYR A 90 11.31 -4.62 -5.03
C TYR A 90 11.58 -3.28 -4.34
N LEU A 91 10.54 -2.49 -4.12
CA LEU A 91 10.56 -1.23 -3.38
C LEU A 91 10.54 -1.55 -1.88
N ALA A 92 11.68 -1.44 -1.21
CA ALA A 92 11.83 -1.86 0.19
C ALA A 92 10.87 -1.14 1.14
N ASP A 93 10.57 0.15 0.88
CA ASP A 93 9.66 0.94 1.73
C ASP A 93 8.17 0.57 1.54
N LEU A 94 7.83 -0.20 0.49
CA LEU A 94 6.48 -0.69 0.18
C LEU A 94 6.43 -2.23 0.10
N SER A 95 7.36 -2.91 0.76
CA SER A 95 7.44 -4.37 0.79
C SER A 95 7.81 -4.84 2.18
N ASP A 96 7.23 -5.96 2.58
CA ASP A 96 7.45 -6.58 3.89
C ASP A 96 7.40 -8.11 3.75
N PRO A 97 8.54 -8.74 3.42
CA PRO A 97 8.58 -10.19 3.27
C PRO A 97 8.44 -10.91 4.63
N ASN A 98 7.82 -12.08 4.58
CA ASN A 98 7.57 -12.98 5.71
C ASN A 98 6.83 -12.30 6.87
N THR A 99 5.74 -11.60 6.54
CA THR A 99 4.98 -10.79 7.50
C THR A 99 3.65 -11.41 7.89
N ALA A 100 3.14 -10.99 9.04
CA ALA A 100 1.77 -11.26 9.50
C ALA A 100 0.88 -10.00 9.42
N ALA A 101 1.50 -8.82 9.43
CA ALA A 101 0.81 -7.55 9.30
C ALA A 101 1.80 -6.47 8.89
N SER A 102 1.38 -5.58 7.99
CA SER A 102 2.19 -4.47 7.48
C SER A 102 1.37 -3.19 7.44
N ASN A 103 2.04 -2.08 7.74
CA ASN A 103 1.52 -0.73 7.53
C ASN A 103 2.67 0.09 6.92
N LEU A 104 2.67 0.20 5.61
CA LEU A 104 3.76 0.77 4.82
C LEU A 104 3.33 2.08 4.17
N GLU A 105 4.25 3.03 4.11
CA GLU A 105 4.02 4.32 3.45
C GLU A 105 5.30 4.79 2.77
N ALA A 106 5.19 5.17 1.50
CA ALA A 106 6.27 5.80 0.77
C ALA A 106 5.74 6.72 -0.34
N THR A 107 6.49 7.79 -0.60
CA THR A 107 6.28 8.62 -1.80
C THR A 107 7.10 8.05 -2.94
N ILE A 108 6.44 7.74 -4.06
CA ILE A 108 7.07 7.17 -5.25
C ILE A 108 6.73 8.01 -6.50
N ASP A 109 7.54 7.89 -7.52
CA ASP A 109 7.36 8.58 -8.80
C ASP A 109 6.19 8.02 -9.62
N ALA A 110 5.75 8.78 -10.63
CA ALA A 110 4.78 8.32 -11.63
C ALA A 110 5.27 7.03 -12.29
N GLY A 111 4.37 6.07 -12.47
CA GLY A 111 4.70 4.78 -13.07
C GLY A 111 3.62 3.73 -12.89
N THR A 112 3.86 2.57 -13.50
CA THR A 112 3.06 1.36 -13.28
C THR A 112 3.81 0.41 -12.38
N TYR A 113 3.13 -0.06 -11.35
CA TYR A 113 3.66 -0.93 -10.31
C TYR A 113 2.78 -2.16 -10.14
N VAL A 114 3.37 -3.19 -9.59
CA VAL A 114 2.70 -4.42 -9.20
C VAL A 114 2.96 -4.66 -7.73
N THR A 115 1.90 -4.81 -6.95
CA THR A 115 1.97 -5.34 -5.58
C THR A 115 1.57 -6.81 -5.62
N VAL A 116 2.38 -7.65 -5.01
CA VAL A 116 2.19 -9.10 -4.91
C VAL A 116 1.96 -9.45 -3.45
N ILE A 117 0.90 -10.20 -3.18
CA ILE A 117 0.66 -10.86 -1.89
C ILE A 117 0.89 -12.35 -2.14
N ASP A 118 1.99 -12.88 -1.63
CA ASP A 118 2.60 -14.12 -2.08
C ASP A 118 2.57 -15.22 -1.03
N ASN A 119 2.02 -16.38 -1.38
CA ASN A 119 2.02 -17.61 -0.61
C ASN A 119 2.69 -18.75 -1.38
N THR A 120 3.73 -18.42 -2.15
CA THR A 120 4.55 -19.39 -2.92
C THR A 120 5.91 -19.59 -2.28
N ASP A 121 6.69 -20.54 -2.78
CA ASP A 121 8.08 -20.76 -2.39
C ASP A 121 9.07 -19.76 -3.05
N CYS A 122 8.57 -18.81 -3.86
CA CYS A 122 9.44 -17.84 -4.56
C CYS A 122 9.92 -16.69 -3.68
N GLY A 123 9.27 -16.48 -2.52
CA GLY A 123 9.57 -15.42 -1.57
C GLY A 123 10.41 -15.87 -0.38
N GLU A 124 10.35 -15.07 0.70
CA GLU A 124 11.01 -15.37 1.98
C GLU A 124 10.09 -16.17 2.93
N ALA A 125 8.79 -15.95 2.87
CA ALA A 125 7.83 -16.79 3.57
C ALA A 125 7.78 -18.15 2.88
N GLN A 126 7.98 -19.20 3.66
CA GLN A 126 7.90 -20.55 3.15
C GLN A 126 6.63 -21.19 3.72
N PRO A 127 5.64 -21.53 2.88
CA PRO A 127 4.50 -22.32 3.34
C PRO A 127 5.01 -23.58 4.04
N PRO A 128 4.41 -24.00 5.15
CA PRO A 128 4.88 -25.18 5.87
C PRO A 128 4.68 -26.44 5.01
N GLY A 129 5.78 -26.95 4.47
CA GLY A 129 5.79 -28.21 3.70
C GLY A 129 5.36 -29.39 4.56
N GLY A 130 4.22 -29.97 4.27
CA GLY A 130 3.72 -31.18 4.92
C GLY A 130 4.47 -32.42 4.44
N LEU A 131 5.07 -33.18 5.38
CA LEU A 131 5.75 -34.43 5.05
C LEU A 131 4.80 -35.58 4.61
N ILE A 132 3.48 -35.45 4.76
CA ILE A 132 2.50 -36.53 4.55
C ILE A 132 1.18 -36.03 3.96
N THR A 133 0.82 -34.76 4.12
CA THR A 133 -0.37 -34.16 3.53
C THR A 133 0.04 -32.85 2.87
N ASP A 134 -0.26 -32.75 1.61
CA ASP A 134 -0.31 -31.53 0.83
C ASP A 134 -1.56 -30.76 1.30
N ASP A 135 -1.58 -30.41 2.59
CA ASP A 135 -2.65 -29.61 3.17
C ASP A 135 -2.33 -28.16 2.84
N ASN A 136 -2.97 -27.67 1.80
CA ASN A 136 -2.99 -26.28 1.37
C ASN A 136 -3.13 -25.32 2.56
N ASP A 137 -2.03 -24.87 3.09
CA ASP A 137 -1.99 -23.83 4.12
C ASP A 137 -2.30 -22.49 3.48
N ARG A 138 -3.57 -22.34 3.10
CA ARG A 138 -4.08 -21.08 2.58
C ARG A 138 -3.99 -19.98 3.64
N VAL A 139 -3.70 -18.79 3.20
CA VAL A 139 -3.67 -17.60 4.02
C VAL A 139 -4.91 -16.77 3.76
N ARG A 140 -5.56 -16.27 4.80
CA ARG A 140 -6.59 -15.25 4.67
C ARG A 140 -6.00 -13.90 5.00
N VAL A 141 -6.12 -12.97 4.07
CA VAL A 141 -5.60 -11.61 4.21
C VAL A 141 -6.71 -10.57 4.04
N ASP A 142 -6.57 -9.51 4.81
CA ASP A 142 -7.28 -8.24 4.66
C ASP A 142 -6.24 -7.22 4.19
N TYR A 143 -6.48 -6.54 3.06
CA TYR A 143 -5.51 -5.58 2.55
C TYR A 143 -6.17 -4.36 1.94
N ARG A 144 -5.49 -3.23 2.06
CA ARG A 144 -5.88 -1.96 1.48
C ARG A 144 -4.67 -1.24 0.89
N ILE A 145 -4.83 -0.70 -0.32
CA ILE A 145 -3.82 0.13 -0.98
C ILE A 145 -4.47 1.46 -1.36
N THR A 146 -3.85 2.56 -0.96
CA THR A 146 -4.31 3.90 -1.28
C THR A 146 -3.19 4.77 -1.84
N ALA A 147 -3.55 5.83 -2.58
CA ALA A 147 -2.66 6.84 -3.14
C ALA A 147 -3.15 8.25 -2.80
N GLN A 148 -2.21 9.16 -2.45
CA GLN A 148 -2.47 10.58 -2.18
C GLN A 148 -1.45 11.50 -2.82
#